data_eac82ff94e994ac11aaff5f1f2cc0e22
#
_entry.id   eac82ff94e994ac11aaff5f1f2cc0e22
#
_cell.length_a   1.000
_cell.length_b   1.000
_cell.length_c   1.000
_cell.angle_alpha   90.00
_cell.angle_beta   90.00
_cell.angle_gamma   90.00
#
_symmetry.space_group_name_H-M   'P 1'
#
loop_
_entity.id
_entity.type
_entity.pdbx_description
1 polymer ?
#
loop_
_entity_poly.entity_id
_entity_poly.type
_entity_poly.pdbx_seq_one_letter_code
_entity_poly.pdbx_strand_id
1 'polypeptide(L)'
;MSNEYVALITARGGSKGLLRKNVLPLHGIPLIGWTIKAAQGCSYISKVFVSTDDYEIAKISEGLGALVINRPEELATDTASSIDVILHAISWLEQKEVQKYEGMILLQPTSPLRTSHHIKEAIELYEKTAAKFVISVFEPTHTPIKSYLENDDGTISGLYSNEAPYQRRQDLPRAYQPNGAIYAFSIDEFKLNNHFPRNKVFPYVMSEVESADIDTLEDLRKVEEQLKIKEINK
;
A
#
# COMPACT_ATOMS: atom_id res chain seq x y z
N MET A 1 -4.81 24.98 9.47
CA MET A 1 -3.91 24.09 10.20
C MET A 1 -3.55 23.01 9.22
N SER A 2 -2.28 22.84 8.88
CA SER A 2 -1.87 21.74 7.99
C SER A 2 -2.07 20.44 8.77
N ASN A 3 -2.99 19.61 8.34
CA ASN A 3 -3.15 18.27 8.88
C ASN A 3 -1.81 17.55 8.70
N GLU A 4 -1.23 17.09 9.79
CA GLU A 4 0.05 16.43 9.73
C GLU A 4 -0.18 14.92 9.65
N TYR A 5 0.16 14.38 8.49
CA TYR A 5 0.10 12.93 8.25
C TYR A 5 1.45 12.29 8.52
N VAL A 6 1.40 11.04 8.98
CA VAL A 6 2.56 10.19 9.13
C VAL A 6 2.51 9.07 8.09
N ALA A 7 3.64 8.77 7.45
CA ALA A 7 3.76 7.60 6.61
C ALA A 7 4.25 6.40 7.44
N LEU A 8 3.55 5.27 7.32
CA LEU A 8 3.96 3.98 7.85
C LEU A 8 4.28 3.03 6.70
N ILE A 9 5.50 2.49 6.69
CA ILE A 9 5.96 1.46 5.75
C ILE A 9 6.15 0.18 6.54
N THR A 10 5.43 -0.88 6.17
CA THR A 10 5.55 -2.19 6.84
C THR A 10 6.42 -3.12 6.01
N ALA A 11 7.61 -3.47 6.52
CA ALA A 11 8.59 -4.27 5.81
C ALA A 11 9.20 -5.34 6.72
N ARG A 12 8.76 -6.59 6.60
CA ARG A 12 9.34 -7.71 7.35
C ARG A 12 10.55 -8.31 6.62
N GLY A 13 11.44 -8.96 7.38
CA GLY A 13 12.61 -9.64 6.84
C GLY A 13 12.26 -10.91 6.05
N GLY A 14 11.27 -11.66 6.53
CA GLY A 14 10.78 -12.89 5.90
C GLY A 14 9.83 -12.61 4.73
N SER A 15 10.26 -12.87 3.50
CA SER A 15 9.42 -12.77 2.30
C SER A 15 9.29 -14.16 1.65
N LYS A 16 8.05 -14.64 1.43
CA LYS A 16 7.81 -15.98 0.86
C LYS A 16 8.11 -16.08 -0.64
N GLY A 17 7.64 -15.11 -1.42
CA GLY A 17 7.75 -15.13 -2.88
C GLY A 17 9.15 -14.81 -3.37
N LEU A 18 9.72 -13.73 -2.88
CA LEU A 18 11.05 -13.24 -3.26
C LEU A 18 11.88 -13.00 -2.00
N LEU A 19 12.86 -13.85 -1.76
CA LEU A 19 13.71 -13.79 -0.56
C LEU A 19 14.38 -12.40 -0.45
N ARG A 20 14.36 -11.82 0.76
CA ARG A 20 14.97 -10.50 1.04
C ARG A 20 14.41 -9.36 0.18
N LYS A 21 13.20 -9.49 -0.34
CA LYS A 21 12.56 -8.60 -1.31
C LYS A 21 12.78 -7.11 -1.05
N ASN A 22 12.56 -6.66 0.19
CA ASN A 22 12.61 -5.25 0.57
C ASN A 22 13.98 -4.58 0.41
N VAL A 23 15.06 -5.37 0.43
CA VAL A 23 16.44 -4.88 0.28
C VAL A 23 17.04 -5.17 -1.09
N LEU A 24 16.34 -5.89 -1.95
CA LEU A 24 16.81 -6.14 -3.31
C LEU A 24 16.95 -4.82 -4.07
N PRO A 25 18.02 -4.66 -4.86
CA PRO A 25 18.20 -3.49 -5.68
C PRO A 25 17.21 -3.48 -6.85
N LEU A 26 16.47 -2.39 -6.98
CA LEU A 26 15.67 -2.04 -8.14
C LEU A 26 16.28 -0.76 -8.70
N HIS A 27 16.86 -0.84 -9.90
CA HIS A 27 17.51 0.30 -10.54
C HIS A 27 18.53 1.01 -9.61
N GLY A 28 19.37 0.20 -8.92
CA GLY A 28 20.42 0.68 -8.02
C GLY A 28 19.96 1.17 -6.64
N ILE A 29 18.68 1.15 -6.34
CA ILE A 29 18.10 1.58 -5.05
C ILE A 29 17.42 0.36 -4.40
N PRO A 30 17.61 0.06 -3.10
CA PRO A 30 16.83 -0.97 -2.41
C PRO A 30 15.34 -0.75 -2.58
N LEU A 31 14.55 -1.81 -2.78
CA LEU A 31 13.12 -1.72 -3.08
C LEU A 31 12.38 -0.82 -2.09
N ILE A 32 12.61 -0.98 -0.79
CA ILE A 32 12.02 -0.14 0.26
C ILE A 32 12.38 1.34 0.10
N GLY A 33 13.55 1.65 -0.46
CA GLY A 33 14.04 3.01 -0.66
C GLY A 33 13.17 3.83 -1.61
N TRP A 34 12.53 3.21 -2.60
CA TRP A 34 11.58 3.86 -3.49
C TRP A 34 10.39 4.41 -2.72
N THR A 35 9.87 3.60 -1.78
CA THR A 35 8.74 3.98 -0.94
C THR A 35 9.10 5.08 0.06
N ILE A 36 10.28 4.96 0.70
CA ILE A 36 10.77 6.00 1.62
C ILE A 36 10.91 7.34 0.89
N LYS A 37 11.58 7.35 -0.27
CA LYS A 37 11.77 8.58 -1.07
C LYS A 37 10.45 9.19 -1.53
N ALA A 38 9.48 8.37 -1.97
CA ALA A 38 8.18 8.85 -2.37
C ALA A 38 7.41 9.49 -1.19
N ALA A 39 7.49 8.89 0.00
CA ALA A 39 6.87 9.44 1.20
C ALA A 39 7.52 10.77 1.62
N GLN A 40 8.85 10.83 1.66
CA GLN A 40 9.61 12.04 2.01
C GLN A 40 9.39 13.19 1.01
N GLY A 41 9.14 12.87 -0.25
CA GLY A 41 8.85 13.86 -1.29
C GLY A 41 7.43 14.46 -1.22
N CYS A 42 6.55 13.96 -0.36
CA CYS A 42 5.18 14.46 -0.20
C CYS A 42 5.11 15.50 0.93
N SER A 43 4.71 16.74 0.60
CA SER A 43 4.65 17.86 1.55
C SER A 43 3.63 17.69 2.68
N TYR A 44 2.68 16.78 2.56
CA TYR A 44 1.71 16.45 3.61
C TYR A 44 2.26 15.47 4.66
N ILE A 45 3.37 14.78 4.34
CA ILE A 45 3.98 13.81 5.26
C ILE A 45 5.02 14.53 6.12
N SER A 46 4.79 14.52 7.43
CA SER A 46 5.72 15.12 8.39
C SER A 46 6.87 14.18 8.74
N LYS A 47 6.59 12.88 8.91
CA LYS A 47 7.58 11.85 9.25
C LYS A 47 7.30 10.55 8.52
N VAL A 48 8.35 9.79 8.23
CA VAL A 48 8.28 8.46 7.61
C VAL A 48 8.79 7.44 8.61
N PHE A 49 7.95 6.46 8.94
CA PHE A 49 8.28 5.36 9.84
C PHE A 49 8.31 4.04 9.08
N VAL A 50 9.29 3.21 9.39
CA VAL A 50 9.41 1.84 8.88
C VAL A 50 9.26 0.86 10.04
N SER A 51 8.21 0.04 10.00
CA SER A 51 8.03 -1.05 10.97
C SER A 51 8.68 -2.31 10.41
N THR A 52 9.73 -2.80 11.08
CA THR A 52 10.49 -3.98 10.66
C THR A 52 11.04 -4.77 11.84
N ASP A 53 11.16 -6.09 11.66
CA ASP A 53 11.86 -7.04 12.54
C ASP A 53 13.32 -7.27 12.09
N ASP A 54 13.72 -6.73 10.94
CA ASP A 54 14.95 -7.06 10.24
C ASP A 54 15.99 -5.95 10.37
N TYR A 55 17.18 -6.31 10.84
CA TYR A 55 18.29 -5.37 11.06
C TYR A 55 18.78 -4.67 9.78
N GLU A 56 18.85 -5.38 8.66
CA GLU A 56 19.33 -4.78 7.40
C GLU A 56 18.31 -3.80 6.83
N ILE A 57 17.00 -4.15 6.88
CA ILE A 57 15.93 -3.23 6.50
C ILE A 57 15.95 -1.98 7.39
N ALA A 58 16.13 -2.15 8.71
CA ALA A 58 16.24 -1.04 9.65
C ALA A 58 17.40 -0.11 9.27
N LYS A 59 18.60 -0.66 9.11
CA LYS A 59 19.81 0.10 8.77
C LYS A 59 19.68 0.85 7.43
N ILE A 60 19.11 0.22 6.41
CA ILE A 60 18.86 0.88 5.11
C ILE A 60 17.85 2.02 5.28
N SER A 61 16.79 1.80 6.04
CA SER A 61 15.74 2.80 6.27
C SER A 61 16.25 4.02 7.02
N GLU A 62 17.05 3.82 8.08
CA GLU A 62 17.71 4.90 8.83
C GLU A 62 18.69 5.66 7.94
N GLY A 63 19.49 4.94 7.13
CA GLY A 63 20.41 5.54 6.16
C GLY A 63 19.72 6.39 5.10
N LEU A 64 18.44 6.14 4.83
CA LEU A 64 17.57 6.93 3.95
C LEU A 64 16.78 8.01 4.70
N GLY A 65 16.98 8.16 6.01
CA GLY A 65 16.33 9.20 6.83
C GLY A 65 14.94 8.86 7.32
N ALA A 66 14.50 7.59 7.25
CA ALA A 66 13.27 7.13 7.89
C ALA A 66 13.53 6.76 9.36
N LEU A 67 12.49 6.87 10.18
CA LEU A 67 12.50 6.42 11.58
C LEU A 67 12.08 4.94 11.65
N VAL A 68 12.74 4.16 12.50
CA VAL A 68 12.47 2.73 12.62
C VAL A 68 11.62 2.43 13.85
N ILE A 69 10.58 1.64 13.64
CA ILE A 69 9.79 1.01 14.68
C ILE A 69 10.20 -0.47 14.72
N ASN A 70 10.88 -0.88 15.77
CA ASN A 70 11.26 -2.28 15.97
C ASN A 70 10.00 -3.12 16.15
N ARG A 71 9.74 -4.01 15.19
CA ARG A 71 8.58 -4.90 15.20
C ARG A 71 8.91 -6.15 16.00
N PRO A 72 8.08 -6.52 16.99
CA PRO A 72 8.22 -7.80 17.68
C PRO A 72 8.15 -8.99 16.74
N GLU A 73 8.88 -10.07 17.04
CA GLU A 73 8.96 -11.27 16.18
C GLU A 73 7.58 -11.91 15.95
N GLU A 74 6.71 -11.91 16.96
CA GLU A 74 5.35 -12.42 16.85
C GLU A 74 4.48 -11.67 15.82
N LEU A 75 4.82 -10.41 15.50
CA LEU A 75 4.17 -9.61 14.46
C LEU A 75 4.89 -9.69 13.09
N ALA A 76 5.96 -10.47 13.00
CA ALA A 76 6.71 -10.68 11.76
C ALA A 76 6.44 -12.04 11.10
N THR A 77 5.59 -12.87 11.70
CA THR A 77 5.21 -14.19 11.19
C THR A 77 4.36 -14.09 9.92
N ASP A 78 4.23 -15.19 9.20
CA ASP A 78 3.40 -15.29 8.00
C ASP A 78 1.90 -15.16 8.27
N THR A 79 1.49 -15.43 9.50
CA THR A 79 0.10 -15.37 9.97
C THR A 79 -0.21 -14.07 10.71
N ALA A 80 0.79 -13.23 10.94
CA ALA A 80 0.59 -11.93 11.60
C ALA A 80 -0.34 -11.04 10.77
N SER A 81 -1.35 -10.51 11.42
CA SER A 81 -2.31 -9.60 10.79
C SER A 81 -1.66 -8.26 10.51
N SER A 82 -1.91 -7.70 9.31
CA SER A 82 -1.52 -6.31 9.01
C SER A 82 -2.14 -5.32 9.99
N ILE A 83 -3.32 -5.63 10.54
CA ILE A 83 -4.01 -4.80 11.54
C ILE A 83 -3.18 -4.72 12.81
N ASP A 84 -2.68 -5.85 13.33
CA ASP A 84 -1.87 -5.88 14.54
C ASP A 84 -0.56 -5.13 14.38
N VAL A 85 0.06 -5.20 13.21
CA VAL A 85 1.26 -4.41 12.88
C VAL A 85 0.97 -2.91 12.89
N ILE A 86 -0.17 -2.48 12.35
CA ILE A 86 -0.58 -1.07 12.36
C ILE A 86 -0.89 -0.62 13.78
N LEU A 87 -1.62 -1.40 14.58
CA LEU A 87 -1.93 -1.09 15.98
C LEU A 87 -0.67 -0.99 16.83
N HIS A 88 0.31 -1.89 16.63
CA HIS A 88 1.62 -1.79 17.26
C HIS A 88 2.33 -0.48 16.91
N ALA A 89 2.35 -0.11 15.62
CA ALA A 89 2.97 1.14 15.18
C ALA A 89 2.27 2.36 15.79
N ILE A 90 0.93 2.38 15.85
CA ILE A 90 0.15 3.46 16.48
C ILE A 90 0.49 3.56 17.97
N SER A 91 0.50 2.43 18.70
CA SER A 91 0.87 2.41 20.11
C SER A 91 2.28 2.92 20.36
N TRP A 92 3.22 2.57 19.49
CA TRP A 92 4.60 3.07 19.54
C TRP A 92 4.66 4.59 19.33
N LEU A 93 3.93 5.12 18.35
CA LEU A 93 3.85 6.55 18.08
C LEU A 93 3.30 7.32 19.28
N GLU A 94 2.25 6.85 19.91
CA GLU A 94 1.64 7.48 21.09
C GLU A 94 2.60 7.53 22.30
N GLN A 95 3.50 6.56 22.41
CA GLN A 95 4.45 6.49 23.54
C GLN A 95 5.74 7.29 23.29
N LYS A 96 6.16 7.43 22.05
CA LYS A 96 7.47 7.97 21.68
C LYS A 96 7.40 9.35 21.04
N GLU A 97 6.30 9.68 20.39
CA GLU A 97 6.12 10.96 19.72
C GLU A 97 5.30 11.91 20.59
N VAL A 98 5.77 13.14 20.72
CA VAL A 98 5.05 14.21 21.43
C VAL A 98 3.90 14.74 20.57
N GLN A 99 4.10 14.71 19.25
CA GLN A 99 3.16 15.20 18.28
C GLN A 99 2.05 14.17 18.02
N LYS A 100 0.81 14.63 18.00
CA LYS A 100 -0.33 13.83 17.53
C LYS A 100 -0.48 13.99 16.03
N TYR A 101 -0.62 12.86 15.34
CA TYR A 101 -0.93 12.80 13.92
C TYR A 101 -2.42 12.53 13.72
N GLU A 102 -3.06 13.27 12.83
CA GLU A 102 -4.48 13.09 12.52
C GLU A 102 -4.75 11.87 11.66
N GLY A 103 -3.83 11.61 10.71
CA GLY A 103 -3.96 10.50 9.77
C GLY A 103 -2.66 9.74 9.55
N MET A 104 -2.83 8.50 9.14
CA MET A 104 -1.76 7.60 8.74
C MET A 104 -1.90 7.24 7.28
N ILE A 105 -0.76 7.29 6.57
CA ILE A 105 -0.63 6.82 5.20
C ILE A 105 0.20 5.54 5.23
N LEU A 106 -0.48 4.39 5.14
CA LEU A 106 0.20 3.10 5.03
C LEU A 106 0.64 2.89 3.59
N LEU A 107 1.90 2.54 3.40
CA LEU A 107 2.55 2.36 2.10
C LEU A 107 3.24 1.00 2.06
N GLN A 108 2.92 0.17 1.06
CA GLN A 108 3.63 -1.08 0.87
C GLN A 108 4.91 -0.86 0.06
N PRO A 109 6.05 -1.48 0.47
CA PRO A 109 7.32 -1.39 -0.26
C PRO A 109 7.24 -1.96 -1.68
N THR A 110 6.32 -2.89 -1.91
CA THR A 110 6.17 -3.66 -3.15
C THR A 110 5.60 -2.87 -4.32
N SER A 111 5.17 -1.61 -4.09
CA SER A 111 4.62 -0.71 -5.11
C SER A 111 5.58 0.44 -5.43
N PRO A 112 6.75 0.19 -6.07
CA PRO A 112 7.81 1.18 -6.24
C PRO A 112 7.49 2.29 -7.27
N LEU A 113 6.49 2.08 -8.13
CA LEU A 113 6.07 3.07 -9.12
C LEU A 113 5.15 4.15 -8.55
N ARG A 114 4.70 4.00 -7.30
CA ARG A 114 4.01 5.04 -6.54
C ARG A 114 4.96 6.21 -6.29
N THR A 115 4.52 7.42 -6.62
CA THR A 115 5.26 8.67 -6.46
C THR A 115 4.74 9.50 -5.29
N SER A 116 5.47 10.56 -4.92
CA SER A 116 4.99 11.57 -3.96
C SER A 116 3.73 12.28 -4.43
N HIS A 117 3.54 12.43 -5.74
CA HIS A 117 2.34 13.01 -6.33
C HIS A 117 1.10 12.16 -6.05
N HIS A 118 1.19 10.84 -6.24
CA HIS A 118 0.09 9.92 -5.92
C HIS A 118 -0.28 9.97 -4.44
N ILE A 119 0.70 10.06 -3.53
CA ILE A 119 0.45 10.18 -2.09
C ILE A 119 -0.28 11.50 -1.81
N LYS A 120 0.18 12.61 -2.39
CA LYS A 120 -0.44 13.91 -2.25
C LYS A 120 -1.90 13.91 -2.70
N GLU A 121 -2.17 13.42 -3.91
CA GLU A 121 -3.54 13.38 -4.46
C GLU A 121 -4.48 12.48 -3.63
N ALA A 122 -3.98 11.36 -3.09
CA ALA A 122 -4.76 10.50 -2.21
C ALA A 122 -5.13 11.19 -0.89
N ILE A 123 -4.22 12.01 -0.31
CA ILE A 123 -4.49 12.81 0.88
C ILE A 123 -5.49 13.92 0.55
N GLU A 124 -5.32 14.64 -0.55
CA GLU A 124 -6.24 15.68 -1.00
C GLU A 124 -7.66 15.12 -1.24
N LEU A 125 -7.76 13.91 -1.80
CA LEU A 125 -9.03 13.20 -1.94
C LEU A 125 -9.64 12.88 -0.57
N TYR A 126 -8.83 12.40 0.38
CA TYR A 126 -9.25 12.09 1.75
C TYR A 126 -9.85 13.33 2.42
N GLU A 127 -9.17 14.45 2.37
CA GLU A 127 -9.62 15.72 2.97
C GLU A 127 -10.87 16.27 2.28
N LYS A 128 -10.84 16.35 0.95
CA LYS A 128 -11.92 16.93 0.14
C LYS A 128 -13.25 16.21 0.29
N THR A 129 -13.23 14.89 0.42
CA THR A 129 -14.45 14.06 0.46
C THR A 129 -14.92 13.75 1.89
N ALA A 130 -14.20 14.21 2.91
CA ALA A 130 -14.38 13.76 4.29
C ALA A 130 -14.47 12.22 4.36
N ALA A 131 -13.59 11.57 3.60
CA ALA A 131 -13.49 10.12 3.57
C ALA A 131 -13.07 9.61 4.96
N LYS A 132 -13.52 8.41 5.30
CA LYS A 132 -12.95 7.69 6.45
C LYS A 132 -11.77 6.82 6.06
N PHE A 133 -11.73 6.45 4.78
CA PHE A 133 -10.67 5.64 4.21
C PHE A 133 -10.52 5.94 2.71
N VAL A 134 -9.30 6.18 2.27
CA VAL A 134 -8.93 6.21 0.85
C VAL A 134 -7.98 5.06 0.59
N ILE A 135 -8.30 4.25 -0.41
CA ILE A 135 -7.49 3.12 -0.85
C ILE A 135 -7.10 3.32 -2.32
N SER A 136 -5.82 3.15 -2.62
CA SER A 136 -5.37 3.15 -4.00
C SER A 136 -5.78 1.87 -4.72
N VAL A 137 -6.28 2.06 -5.93
CA VAL A 137 -6.84 1.01 -6.77
C VAL A 137 -6.47 1.24 -8.24
N PHE A 138 -6.69 0.24 -9.07
CA PHE A 138 -6.71 0.41 -10.52
C PHE A 138 -7.98 -0.25 -11.10
N GLU A 139 -8.36 0.15 -12.29
CA GLU A 139 -9.43 -0.49 -13.05
C GLU A 139 -8.80 -1.57 -13.94
N PRO A 140 -8.98 -2.87 -13.62
CA PRO A 140 -8.31 -3.93 -14.36
C PRO A 140 -8.85 -4.04 -15.78
N THR A 141 -7.96 -4.38 -16.73
CA THR A 141 -8.33 -4.63 -18.13
C THR A 141 -9.39 -5.72 -18.24
N HIS A 142 -9.31 -6.77 -17.42
CA HIS A 142 -10.33 -7.79 -17.28
C HIS A 142 -11.10 -7.56 -15.97
N THR A 143 -12.34 -7.06 -16.12
CA THR A 143 -13.18 -6.77 -14.95
C THR A 143 -13.51 -8.04 -14.15
N PRO A 144 -13.31 -8.04 -12.81
CA PRO A 144 -13.67 -9.17 -11.97
C PRO A 144 -15.19 -9.42 -11.89
N ILE A 145 -16.01 -8.46 -12.32
CA ILE A 145 -17.47 -8.61 -12.41
C ILE A 145 -17.86 -9.82 -13.29
N LYS A 146 -17.04 -10.18 -14.27
CA LYS A 146 -17.27 -11.31 -15.19
C LYS A 146 -16.62 -12.62 -14.73
N SER A 147 -15.99 -12.63 -13.55
CA SER A 147 -15.36 -13.82 -13.00
C SER A 147 -16.42 -14.80 -12.43
N TYR A 148 -15.98 -16.04 -12.22
CA TYR A 148 -16.78 -17.08 -11.59
C TYR A 148 -16.20 -17.49 -10.24
N LEU A 149 -17.05 -17.97 -9.37
CA LEU A 149 -16.68 -18.69 -8.15
C LEU A 149 -17.00 -20.17 -8.33
N GLU A 150 -16.11 -21.03 -7.83
CA GLU A 150 -16.36 -22.46 -7.72
C GLU A 150 -17.22 -22.77 -6.49
N ASN A 151 -18.26 -23.58 -6.68
CA ASN A 151 -19.15 -24.07 -5.63
C ASN A 151 -18.63 -25.39 -5.07
N ASP A 152 -19.14 -25.81 -3.90
CA ASP A 152 -18.70 -27.03 -3.22
C ASP A 152 -18.93 -28.32 -4.06
N ASP A 153 -19.86 -28.29 -5.00
CA ASP A 153 -20.19 -29.41 -5.90
C ASP A 153 -19.36 -29.41 -7.21
N GLY A 154 -18.40 -28.49 -7.37
CA GLY A 154 -17.56 -28.36 -8.55
C GLY A 154 -18.22 -27.58 -9.70
N THR A 155 -19.44 -27.10 -9.54
CA THR A 155 -20.05 -26.17 -10.50
C THR A 155 -19.51 -24.74 -10.29
N ILE A 156 -19.75 -23.83 -11.25
CA ILE A 156 -19.34 -22.43 -11.12
C ILE A 156 -20.56 -21.51 -11.20
N SER A 157 -20.51 -20.41 -10.43
CA SER A 157 -21.48 -19.33 -10.45
C SER A 157 -20.82 -17.97 -10.66
N GLY A 158 -21.50 -17.03 -11.31
CA GLY A 158 -20.95 -15.69 -11.54
C GLY A 158 -20.67 -14.96 -10.22
N LEU A 159 -19.47 -14.36 -10.10
CA LEU A 159 -19.03 -13.64 -8.90
C LEU A 159 -19.99 -12.50 -8.50
N TYR A 160 -20.47 -11.73 -9.47
CA TYR A 160 -21.38 -10.61 -9.25
C TYR A 160 -22.85 -11.02 -9.43
N SER A 161 -23.15 -11.67 -10.55
CA SER A 161 -24.42 -12.34 -10.85
C SER A 161 -24.20 -13.38 -11.94
N ASN A 162 -25.12 -14.32 -12.09
CA ASN A 162 -25.00 -15.36 -13.12
C ASN A 162 -25.09 -14.81 -14.55
N GLU A 163 -25.66 -13.62 -14.74
CA GLU A 163 -25.83 -12.95 -16.03
C GLU A 163 -24.61 -12.09 -16.39
N ALA A 164 -23.88 -11.57 -15.39
CA ALA A 164 -22.78 -10.61 -15.57
C ALA A 164 -21.67 -11.09 -16.54
N PRO A 165 -21.24 -12.37 -16.55
CA PRO A 165 -20.25 -12.86 -17.50
C PRO A 165 -20.67 -12.72 -18.98
N TYR A 166 -21.96 -12.69 -19.26
CA TYR A 166 -22.52 -12.62 -20.61
C TYR A 166 -22.88 -11.20 -21.05
N GLN A 167 -22.86 -10.22 -20.14
CA GLN A 167 -23.19 -8.83 -20.45
C GLN A 167 -22.00 -8.11 -21.10
N ARG A 168 -22.28 -7.01 -21.83
CA ARG A 168 -21.23 -6.14 -22.37
C ARG A 168 -20.57 -5.35 -21.25
N ARG A 169 -19.27 -5.08 -21.37
CA ARG A 169 -18.48 -4.38 -20.33
C ARG A 169 -19.10 -3.01 -19.96
N GLN A 170 -19.57 -2.26 -20.95
CA GLN A 170 -20.17 -0.93 -20.74
C GLN A 170 -21.49 -0.94 -19.97
N ASP A 171 -22.17 -2.09 -19.90
CA ASP A 171 -23.45 -2.25 -19.21
C ASP A 171 -23.26 -2.74 -17.76
N LEU A 172 -22.00 -3.01 -17.37
CA LEU A 172 -21.63 -3.47 -16.03
C LEU A 172 -21.15 -2.30 -15.16
N PRO A 173 -21.30 -2.37 -13.84
CA PRO A 173 -20.72 -1.38 -12.94
C PRO A 173 -19.19 -1.38 -13.03
N ARG A 174 -18.58 -0.24 -12.72
CA ARG A 174 -17.11 -0.16 -12.59
C ARG A 174 -16.65 -0.99 -11.41
N ALA A 175 -15.58 -1.74 -11.61
CA ALA A 175 -14.94 -2.51 -10.56
C ALA A 175 -13.47 -2.13 -10.47
N TYR A 176 -12.97 -2.08 -9.25
CA TYR A 176 -11.60 -1.71 -8.96
C TYR A 176 -10.90 -2.82 -8.21
N GLN A 177 -9.60 -2.95 -8.45
CA GLN A 177 -8.73 -3.86 -7.71
C GLN A 177 -7.74 -3.04 -6.86
N PRO A 178 -7.61 -3.32 -5.56
CA PRO A 178 -6.56 -2.73 -4.72
C PRO A 178 -5.18 -3.06 -5.27
N ASN A 179 -4.27 -2.06 -5.26
CA ASN A 179 -2.90 -2.22 -5.74
C ASN A 179 -1.83 -2.15 -4.63
N GLY A 180 -2.26 -2.06 -3.37
CA GLY A 180 -1.33 -2.04 -2.24
C GLY A 180 -0.55 -0.74 -2.05
N ALA A 181 -0.63 0.22 -2.97
CA ALA A 181 0.28 1.35 -2.97
C ALA A 181 0.00 2.37 -1.86
N ILE A 182 -1.27 2.72 -1.59
CA ILE A 182 -1.63 3.79 -0.64
C ILE A 182 -2.90 3.42 0.11
N TYR A 183 -2.85 3.55 1.44
CA TYR A 183 -4.00 3.45 2.34
C TYR A 183 -3.98 4.67 3.27
N ALA A 184 -4.91 5.60 3.11
CA ALA A 184 -5.02 6.80 3.94
C ALA A 184 -6.22 6.71 4.87
N PHE A 185 -6.02 6.86 6.17
CA PHE A 185 -7.06 6.70 7.19
C PHE A 185 -6.76 7.50 8.47
N SER A 186 -7.81 7.77 9.25
CA SER A 186 -7.68 8.36 10.58
C SER A 186 -7.14 7.34 11.58
N ILE A 187 -6.14 7.73 12.36
CA ILE A 187 -5.57 6.91 13.44
C ILE A 187 -6.64 6.58 14.48
N ASP A 188 -7.42 7.58 14.90
CA ASP A 188 -8.46 7.39 15.92
C ASP A 188 -9.58 6.45 15.45
N GLU A 189 -10.03 6.59 14.21
CA GLU A 189 -11.05 5.69 13.62
C GLU A 189 -10.53 4.26 13.50
N PHE A 190 -9.26 4.09 13.11
CA PHE A 190 -8.65 2.77 13.01
C PHE A 190 -8.54 2.08 14.38
N LYS A 191 -8.10 2.82 15.40
CA LYS A 191 -8.03 2.32 16.79
C LYS A 191 -9.39 1.94 17.32
N LEU A 192 -10.39 2.79 17.12
CA LEU A 192 -11.75 2.56 17.62
C LEU A 192 -12.35 1.26 17.05
N ASN A 193 -12.08 0.97 15.79
CA ASN A 193 -12.69 -0.15 15.09
C ASN A 193 -11.81 -1.41 15.06
N ASN A 194 -10.50 -1.29 15.30
CA ASN A 194 -9.49 -2.34 15.10
C ASN A 194 -9.52 -2.94 13.67
N HIS A 195 -9.88 -2.14 12.68
CA HIS A 195 -9.84 -2.48 11.26
C HIS A 195 -9.95 -1.22 10.40
N PHE A 196 -9.63 -1.34 9.11
CA PHE A 196 -9.89 -0.25 8.16
C PHE A 196 -11.38 0.08 8.09
N PRO A 197 -11.74 1.38 8.02
CA PRO A 197 -13.14 1.78 7.87
C PRO A 197 -13.78 1.13 6.65
N ARG A 198 -15.04 0.68 6.80
CA ARG A 198 -15.83 0.00 5.74
C ARG A 198 -16.90 0.88 5.13
N ASN A 199 -17.05 2.10 5.63
CA ASN A 199 -17.98 3.10 5.15
C ASN A 199 -17.22 4.35 4.72
N LYS A 200 -17.77 5.14 3.80
CA LYS A 200 -17.12 6.32 3.21
C LYS A 200 -15.70 5.99 2.70
N VAL A 201 -15.58 4.84 2.04
CA VAL A 201 -14.35 4.40 1.38
C VAL A 201 -14.32 4.99 -0.02
N PHE A 202 -13.26 5.71 -0.36
CA PHE A 202 -13.08 6.30 -1.68
C PHE A 202 -11.89 5.68 -2.40
N PRO A 203 -12.03 5.35 -3.70
CA PRO A 203 -10.93 4.85 -4.50
C PRO A 203 -10.05 6.01 -4.98
N TYR A 204 -8.75 5.92 -4.73
CA TYR A 204 -7.76 6.70 -5.46
C TYR A 204 -7.29 5.86 -6.66
N VAL A 205 -7.71 6.24 -7.86
CA VAL A 205 -7.49 5.43 -9.06
C VAL A 205 -6.14 5.76 -9.67
N MET A 206 -5.26 4.77 -9.71
CA MET A 206 -3.96 4.80 -10.40
C MET A 206 -4.05 4.06 -11.73
N SER A 207 -3.12 4.33 -12.63
CA SER A 207 -3.01 3.53 -13.86
C SER A 207 -2.57 2.09 -13.52
N GLU A 208 -2.97 1.12 -14.37
CA GLU A 208 -2.57 -0.28 -14.20
C GLU A 208 -1.04 -0.44 -14.23
N VAL A 209 -0.35 0.35 -15.07
CA VAL A 209 1.12 0.36 -15.16
C VAL A 209 1.79 0.83 -13.86
N GLU A 210 1.25 1.86 -13.21
CA GLU A 210 1.77 2.39 -11.94
C GLU A 210 1.34 1.58 -10.73
N SER A 211 0.42 0.64 -10.93
CA SER A 211 -0.09 -0.29 -9.93
C SER A 211 0.69 -1.60 -9.84
N ALA A 212 1.90 -1.64 -10.43
CA ALA A 212 2.75 -2.82 -10.35
C ALA A 212 3.08 -3.17 -8.90
N ASP A 213 2.90 -4.44 -8.55
CA ASP A 213 3.23 -5.04 -7.25
C ASP A 213 4.34 -6.08 -7.46
N ILE A 214 5.43 -5.96 -6.69
CA ILE A 214 6.59 -6.84 -6.83
C ILE A 214 6.47 -8.00 -5.83
N ASP A 215 6.14 -9.19 -6.34
CA ASP A 215 6.11 -10.43 -5.58
C ASP A 215 7.12 -11.47 -6.09
N THR A 216 7.54 -11.37 -7.33
CA THR A 216 8.46 -12.30 -8.00
C THR A 216 9.65 -11.57 -8.62
N LEU A 217 10.68 -12.33 -9.01
CA LEU A 217 11.83 -11.83 -9.77
C LEU A 217 11.40 -11.29 -11.16
N GLU A 218 10.35 -11.85 -11.72
CA GLU A 218 9.81 -11.39 -13.01
C GLU A 218 9.18 -10.01 -12.87
N ASP A 219 8.41 -9.77 -11.80
CA ASP A 219 7.84 -8.46 -11.51
C ASP A 219 8.93 -7.40 -11.33
N LEU A 220 9.99 -7.77 -10.56
CA LEU A 220 11.13 -6.88 -10.34
C LEU A 220 11.78 -6.45 -11.68
N ARG A 221 11.99 -7.41 -12.61
CA ARG A 221 12.56 -7.14 -13.93
C ARG A 221 11.65 -6.26 -14.79
N LYS A 222 10.35 -6.56 -14.80
CA LYS A 222 9.36 -5.76 -15.54
C LYS A 222 9.35 -4.30 -15.07
N VAL A 223 9.36 -4.09 -13.76
CA VAL A 223 9.38 -2.74 -13.17
C VAL A 223 10.72 -2.03 -13.46
N GLU A 224 11.84 -2.75 -13.42
CA GLU A 224 13.15 -2.19 -13.76
C GLU A 224 13.21 -1.71 -15.23
N GLU A 225 12.63 -2.46 -16.15
CA GLU A 225 12.51 -2.06 -17.55
C GLU A 225 11.65 -0.80 -17.73
N GLN A 226 10.52 -0.72 -16.99
CA GLN A 226 9.66 0.46 -17.02
C GLN A 226 10.36 1.71 -16.48
N LEU A 227 11.19 1.57 -15.44
CA LEU A 227 11.98 2.69 -14.91
C LEU A 227 13.02 3.17 -15.91
N LYS A 228 13.71 2.27 -16.61
CA LYS A 228 14.67 2.60 -17.68
C LYS A 228 14.00 3.38 -18.81
N ILE A 229 12.81 2.96 -19.24
CA ILE A 229 12.05 3.65 -20.30
C ILE A 229 11.65 5.07 -19.87
N LYS A 230 11.23 5.23 -18.60
CA LYS A 230 10.87 6.56 -18.06
C LYS A 230 12.07 7.53 -18.00
N GLU A 231 13.30 7.02 -17.82
CA GLU A 231 14.51 7.86 -17.83
C GLU A 231 14.90 8.30 -19.26
N ILE A 232 14.76 7.43 -20.25
CA ILE A 232 15.08 7.74 -21.65
C ILE A 232 14.14 8.81 -22.23
N ASN A 233 12.92 8.92 -21.71
CA ASN A 233 11.87 9.83 -22.18
C ASN A 233 11.81 11.17 -21.40
N LYS A 234 12.76 11.43 -20.50
CA LYS A 234 12.93 12.72 -19.78
C LYS A 234 14.00 13.58 -20.42
#